data_33ec0f85323d287e927404b8cf5a641d
#
_entry.id   33ec0f85323d287e927404b8cf5a641d
#
_cell.length_a   1.000
_cell.length_b   1.000
_cell.length_c   1.000
_cell.angle_alpha   90.00
_cell.angle_beta   90.00
_cell.angle_gamma   90.00
#
_symmetry.space_group_name_H-M   'P 1'
#
loop_
_entity.id
_entity.type
_entity.pdbx_description
1 polymer ?
#
loop_
_entity_poly.entity_id
_entity_poly.type
_entity_poly.pdbx_seq_one_letter_code
_entity_poly.pdbx_strand_id
1 'polypeptide(L)' 'MDPIYEIELEDCPFCGGPGVMQEEYGWCVYVECPDCGAHTAYTAFEGEDGRMQAAKTAAQLWHVGKVIGPGVG' A
#
# COMPACT_ATOMS: atom_id res chain seq x y z
N MET A 1 -5.90 -15.01 9.67
CA MET A 1 -5.38 -14.19 8.56
C MET A 1 -5.40 -12.73 8.95
N ASP A 2 -4.38 -12.00 8.57
CA ASP A 2 -4.24 -10.61 8.96
C ASP A 2 -5.26 -9.73 8.22
N PRO A 3 -6.09 -8.97 8.93
CA PRO A 3 -7.14 -8.18 8.28
C PRO A 3 -6.63 -7.09 7.32
N ILE A 4 -5.40 -6.63 7.46
CA ILE A 4 -4.91 -5.60 6.51
C ILE A 4 -4.74 -6.16 5.11
N TYR A 5 -4.51 -7.46 4.96
CA TYR A 5 -4.36 -8.08 3.65
C TYR A 5 -5.70 -8.39 2.99
N GLU A 6 -6.79 -8.17 3.70
CA GLU A 6 -8.14 -8.35 3.16
C GLU A 6 -8.74 -7.05 2.63
N ILE A 7 -8.03 -5.93 2.78
CA ILE A 7 -8.49 -4.65 2.23
C ILE A 7 -8.46 -4.72 0.71
N GLU A 8 -9.59 -4.40 0.09
CA GLU A 8 -9.71 -4.43 -1.36
C GLU A 8 -8.94 -3.28 -1.98
N LEU A 9 -8.14 -3.57 -2.99
CA LEU A 9 -7.30 -2.59 -3.66
C LEU A 9 -7.62 -2.56 -5.15
N GLU A 10 -7.61 -1.36 -5.74
CA GLU A 10 -7.82 -1.20 -7.16
C GLU A 10 -6.56 -1.55 -7.94
N ASP A 11 -6.69 -1.57 -9.26
CA ASP A 11 -5.56 -1.87 -10.13
C ASP A 11 -4.53 -0.74 -10.08
N CYS A 12 -3.29 -1.10 -10.38
CA CYS A 12 -2.19 -0.15 -10.41
C CYS A 12 -2.47 0.96 -11.42
N PRO A 13 -2.33 2.23 -11.04
CA PRO A 13 -2.58 3.34 -11.96
C PRO A 13 -1.55 3.45 -13.09
N PHE A 14 -0.43 2.75 -12.99
CA PHE A 14 0.61 2.82 -14.01
C PHE A 14 0.55 1.65 -15.00
N CYS A 15 0.38 0.42 -14.50
CA CYS A 15 0.44 -0.75 -15.38
C CYS A 15 -0.84 -1.58 -15.37
N GLY A 16 -1.78 -1.29 -14.49
CA GLY A 16 -3.02 -2.06 -14.39
C GLY A 16 -2.89 -3.38 -13.64
N GLY A 17 -1.73 -3.65 -13.07
CA GLY A 17 -1.54 -4.87 -12.29
C GLY A 17 -2.18 -4.77 -10.92
N PRO A 18 -2.22 -5.87 -10.17
CA PRO A 18 -2.86 -5.88 -8.86
C PRO A 18 -2.01 -5.14 -7.82
N GLY A 19 -2.68 -4.42 -6.92
CA GLY A 19 -2.01 -3.83 -5.77
C GLY A 19 -1.89 -4.84 -4.65
N VAL A 20 -0.80 -4.79 -3.90
CA VAL A 20 -0.54 -5.68 -2.78
C VAL A 20 -0.18 -4.85 -1.55
N MET A 21 -0.86 -5.14 -0.43
CA MET A 21 -0.53 -4.49 0.84
C MET A 21 0.76 -5.09 1.39
N GLN A 22 1.70 -4.23 1.76
CA GLN A 22 2.98 -4.65 2.32
C GLN A 22 3.17 -4.02 3.70
N GLU A 23 3.94 -4.68 4.54
CA GLU A 23 4.29 -4.19 5.86
C GLU A 23 5.81 -4.27 6.02
N GLU A 24 6.42 -3.16 6.46
CA GLU A 24 7.87 -3.09 6.65
C GLU A 24 8.20 -3.08 8.13
N TYR A 25 8.94 -4.10 8.56
CA TYR A 25 9.50 -4.19 9.91
C TYR A 25 8.50 -3.97 11.06
N GLY A 26 7.20 -4.09 10.78
CA GLY A 26 6.18 -3.94 11.83
C GLY A 26 5.93 -2.50 12.26
N TRP A 27 6.39 -1.50 11.50
CA TRP A 27 6.19 -0.10 11.87
C TRP A 27 5.53 0.75 10.78
N CYS A 28 5.45 0.25 9.56
CA CYS A 28 4.75 0.98 8.50
C CYS A 28 4.14 0.02 7.49
N VAL A 29 3.15 0.52 6.76
CA VAL A 29 2.51 -0.23 5.69
C VAL A 29 2.45 0.63 4.43
N TYR A 30 2.36 -0.02 3.29
CA TYR A 30 2.21 0.64 2.00
C TYR A 30 1.60 -0.34 1.01
N VAL A 31 1.11 0.19 -0.11
CA VAL A 31 0.61 -0.65 -1.20
C VAL A 31 1.62 -0.61 -2.33
N GLU A 32 1.90 -1.76 -2.91
CA GLU A 32 2.89 -1.89 -3.96
C GLU A 32 2.33 -2.71 -5.12
N CYS A 33 2.73 -2.36 -6.34
CA CYS A 33 2.45 -3.18 -7.51
C CYS A 33 3.68 -4.06 -7.78
N PRO A 34 3.56 -5.39 -7.66
CA PRO A 34 4.71 -6.26 -7.89
C PRO A 34 5.14 -6.31 -9.36
N ASP A 35 4.25 -5.93 -10.28
CA ASP A 35 4.56 -5.97 -11.71
C ASP A 35 5.44 -4.83 -12.16
N CYS A 36 5.17 -3.62 -11.69
CA CYS A 36 5.92 -2.45 -12.14
C CYS A 36 6.72 -1.75 -11.04
N GLY A 37 6.48 -2.09 -9.79
CA GLY A 37 7.22 -1.50 -8.67
C GLY A 37 6.65 -0.18 -8.15
N ALA A 38 5.53 0.28 -8.68
CA ALA A 38 4.88 1.47 -8.15
C ALA A 38 4.40 1.22 -6.73
N HIS A 39 4.48 2.22 -5.86
CA HIS A 39 4.06 2.05 -4.48
C HIS A 39 3.60 3.37 -3.87
N THR A 40 2.78 3.27 -2.82
CA THR A 40 2.37 4.45 -2.07
C THR A 40 3.48 4.87 -1.11
N ALA A 41 3.32 6.06 -0.51
CA ALA A 41 4.20 6.47 0.57
C ALA A 41 4.01 5.52 1.75
N TYR A 42 5.05 5.34 2.54
CA TYR A 42 5.01 4.50 3.72
C TYR A 42 4.20 5.19 4.82
N THR A 43 3.23 4.47 5.36
CA THR A 43 2.37 5.00 6.41
C THR A 43 2.75 4.35 7.73
N ALA A 44 3.37 5.13 8.61
CA ALA A 44 3.83 4.62 9.91
C ALA A 44 2.65 4.40 10.85
N PHE A 45 2.81 3.44 11.75
CA PHE A 45 1.79 3.16 12.77
C PHE A 45 2.47 2.75 14.07
N GLU A 46 1.71 2.87 15.16
CA GLU A 46 2.14 2.38 16.48
C GLU A 46 1.05 1.46 17.02
N GLY A 47 1.43 0.25 17.38
CA GLY A 47 0.51 -0.73 17.91
C GLY A 47 -0.45 -1.28 16.86
N GLU A 48 -1.17 -2.34 17.20
CA GLU A 48 -2.05 -3.00 16.26
C GLU A 48 -3.26 -2.17 15.85
N ASP A 49 -3.75 -1.31 16.76
CA ASP A 49 -4.87 -0.44 16.44
C ASP A 49 -4.50 0.55 15.34
N GLY A 50 -3.29 1.10 15.40
CA GLY A 50 -2.80 2.02 14.38
C GLY A 50 -2.50 1.31 13.07
N ARG A 51 -2.18 0.03 13.12
CA ARG A 51 -1.84 -0.75 11.94
C ARG A 51 -3.00 -0.79 10.94
N MET A 52 -4.21 -1.07 11.40
CA MET A 52 -5.37 -1.09 10.51
C MET A 52 -5.65 0.29 9.93
N GLN A 53 -5.53 1.33 10.74
CA GLN A 53 -5.74 2.70 10.27
C GLN A 53 -4.70 3.06 9.21
N ALA A 54 -3.44 2.70 9.44
CA ALA A 54 -2.38 2.96 8.46
C ALA A 54 -2.63 2.21 7.15
N ALA A 55 -3.11 0.97 7.25
CA ALA A 55 -3.43 0.19 6.05
C ALA A 55 -4.56 0.82 5.24
N LYS A 56 -5.57 1.33 5.93
CA LYS A 56 -6.67 2.04 5.25
C LYS A 56 -6.19 3.31 4.58
N THR A 57 -5.27 4.04 5.23
CA THR A 57 -4.67 5.24 4.66
C THR A 57 -3.86 4.89 3.40
N ALA A 58 -3.06 3.83 3.47
CA ALA A 58 -2.28 3.38 2.32
C ALA A 58 -3.20 2.98 1.16
N ALA A 59 -4.28 2.26 1.45
CA ALA A 59 -5.24 1.87 0.43
C ALA A 59 -5.89 3.10 -0.22
N GLN A 60 -6.20 4.12 0.57
CA GLN A 60 -6.77 5.36 0.06
C GLN A 60 -5.80 6.07 -0.88
N LEU A 61 -4.53 6.14 -0.50
CA LEU A 61 -3.50 6.73 -1.36
C LEU A 61 -3.42 6.00 -2.69
N TRP A 62 -3.51 4.68 -2.65
CA TRP A 62 -3.51 3.84 -3.85
C TRP A 62 -4.71 4.15 -4.74
N HIS A 63 -5.90 4.23 -4.15
CA HIS A 63 -7.15 4.45 -4.88
C HIS A 63 -7.19 5.83 -5.55
N VAL A 64 -6.63 6.86 -4.92
CA VAL A 64 -6.63 8.20 -5.51
C VAL A 64 -5.44 8.44 -6.43
N GLY A 65 -4.59 7.44 -6.63
CA GLY A 65 -3.48 7.55 -7.55
C GLY A 65 -2.26 8.30 -7.01
N LYS A 66 -2.19 8.51 -5.71
CA LYS A 66 -1.01 9.12 -5.10
C LYS A 66 0.07 8.07 -4.89
N VAL A 67 0.63 7.63 -5.99
CA VAL A 67 1.55 6.49 -6.07
C VAL A 67 2.85 6.96 -6.68
N ILE A 68 3.97 6.53 -6.09
CA ILE A 68 5.31 6.83 -6.61
C ILE A 68 5.58 5.89 -7.78
N GLY A 69 5.94 6.46 -8.93
CA GLY A 69 6.15 5.70 -10.15
C GLY A 69 7.27 4.69 -10.05
N PRO A 70 7.21 3.66 -10.89
CA PRO A 70 8.17 2.56 -10.83
C PRO A 70 9.53 2.98 -11.40
N GLY A 71 10.58 2.58 -10.68
CA GLY A 71 11.93 2.70 -11.18
C GLY A 71 12.35 4.08 -11.61
N VAL A 72 11.69 5.10 -11.16
CA VAL A 72 12.01 6.45 -11.56
C VAL A 72 13.26 6.90 -10.83
N GLY A 73 14.26 7.01 -11.57
CA GLY A 73 15.52 7.51 -11.03
C GLY A 73 15.46 8.99 -10.81
#